data_1602ccdb6fa2962337574b39edc53062
#
_entry.id   1602ccdb6fa2962337574b39edc53062
#
_cell.length_a   1.000
_cell.length_b   1.000
_cell.length_c   1.000
_cell.angle_alpha   90.00
_cell.angle_beta   90.00
_cell.angle_gamma   90.00
#
_symmetry.space_group_name_H-M   'P 1'
#
loop_
_entity.id
_entity.type
_entity.pdbx_description
1 polymer ?
#
loop_
_entity_poly.entity_id
_entity_poly.type
_entity_poly.pdbx_seq_one_letter_code
_entity_poly.pdbx_strand_id
1 'polypeptide(L)'
;IDGTKIESMANRYTFVWKSGVEKNLAKLKEKAKGVFNEYGGKGNMTRKKLRELADKQLPPNAEFVHGIGKRKSEWQKRYEKLDGLWTKWTDYEDKLFAIGNHRNSMSKTDKDATFMRMKEDHMGNGQLKPAYNVQLAVNSEYITGAAAFSNRTDSGTLIPFLNHIQRMQSRNYRDIVADAGYESVRNYLYLEQHEQNCFIKPICYETRKTKKYKSQFWRVEN
;
A
#
# COMPACT_ATOMS: atom_id res chain seq x y z
N ILE A 1 1.98 -20.47 13.40
CA ILE A 1 1.77 -19.06 13.04
C ILE A 1 0.35 -18.91 12.51
N ASP A 2 -0.38 -17.88 12.96
CA ASP A 2 -1.72 -17.55 12.48
C ASP A 2 -1.89 -16.02 12.41
N GLY A 3 -2.71 -15.57 11.47
CA GLY A 3 -3.01 -14.17 11.23
C GLY A 3 -4.46 -13.82 11.56
N THR A 4 -4.65 -12.69 12.23
CA THR A 4 -5.98 -12.13 12.46
C THR A 4 -6.03 -10.66 12.01
N LYS A 5 -7.22 -10.20 11.59
CA LYS A 5 -7.43 -8.82 11.17
C LYS A 5 -8.09 -8.02 12.28
N ILE A 6 -7.46 -6.93 12.69
CA ILE A 6 -7.96 -6.03 13.73
C ILE A 6 -8.34 -4.71 13.08
N GLU A 7 -9.59 -4.28 13.26
CA GLU A 7 -10.10 -3.01 12.74
C GLU A 7 -9.41 -1.83 13.43
N SER A 8 -8.96 -0.86 12.63
CA SER A 8 -8.45 0.42 13.13
C SER A 8 -9.61 1.35 13.51
N MET A 9 -9.39 2.21 14.49
CA MET A 9 -10.34 3.29 14.88
C MET A 9 -10.49 4.38 13.80
N ALA A 10 -9.89 4.21 12.64
CA ALA A 10 -9.92 5.15 11.53
C ALA A 10 -11.31 5.26 10.87
N ASN A 11 -11.57 6.41 10.25
CA ASN A 11 -12.80 6.62 9.51
C ASN A 11 -12.89 5.67 8.28
N ARG A 12 -13.96 4.87 8.23
CA ARG A 12 -14.23 3.88 7.19
C ARG A 12 -14.48 4.49 5.81
N TYR A 13 -14.87 5.75 5.74
CA TYR A 13 -15.26 6.41 4.49
C TYR A 13 -14.15 7.28 3.89
N THR A 14 -13.05 7.48 4.59
CA THR A 14 -11.92 8.29 4.13
C THR A 14 -10.76 7.40 3.66
N PHE A 15 -10.92 6.80 2.51
CA PHE A 15 -9.91 5.92 1.90
C PHE A 15 -9.17 6.61 0.75
N VAL A 16 -7.94 6.18 0.53
CA VAL A 16 -7.11 6.56 -0.62
C VAL A 16 -6.67 5.28 -1.34
N TRP A 17 -7.08 5.15 -2.59
CA TRP A 17 -6.69 4.02 -3.44
C TRP A 17 -5.48 4.39 -4.29
N LYS A 18 -4.43 3.54 -4.27
CA LYS A 18 -3.20 3.73 -5.04
C LYS A 18 -3.48 3.94 -6.53
N SER A 19 -4.27 3.07 -7.14
CA SER A 19 -4.63 3.18 -8.57
C SER A 19 -5.39 4.47 -8.92
N GLY A 20 -6.20 4.98 -7.99
CA GLY A 20 -6.89 6.25 -8.17
C GLY A 20 -5.92 7.43 -8.12
N VAL A 21 -4.97 7.41 -7.18
CA VAL A 21 -3.93 8.45 -7.08
C VAL A 21 -3.03 8.44 -8.31
N GLU A 22 -2.58 7.26 -8.77
CA GLU A 22 -1.74 7.11 -9.97
C GLU A 22 -2.44 7.66 -11.22
N LYS A 23 -3.72 7.31 -11.43
CA LYS A 23 -4.53 7.85 -12.55
C LYS A 23 -4.67 9.37 -12.48
N ASN A 24 -4.95 9.91 -11.29
CA ASN A 24 -5.10 11.33 -11.08
C ASN A 24 -3.78 12.09 -11.25
N LEU A 25 -2.67 11.51 -10.80
CA LEU A 25 -1.33 12.06 -10.99
C LEU A 25 -0.97 12.11 -12.48
N ALA A 26 -1.27 11.06 -13.24
CA ALA A 26 -1.02 11.04 -14.69
C ALA A 26 -1.80 12.17 -15.39
N LYS A 27 -3.11 12.30 -15.12
CA LYS A 27 -3.94 13.41 -15.66
C LYS A 27 -3.44 14.78 -15.24
N LEU A 28 -2.97 14.90 -13.98
CA LEU A 28 -2.40 16.16 -13.48
C LEU A 28 -1.11 16.52 -14.23
N LYS A 29 -0.23 15.55 -14.47
CA LYS A 29 1.02 15.75 -15.21
C LYS A 29 0.76 16.23 -16.64
N GLU A 30 -0.21 15.65 -17.34
CA GLU A 30 -0.63 16.11 -18.68
C GLU A 30 -1.13 17.55 -18.66
N LYS A 31 -2.04 17.87 -17.73
CA LYS A 31 -2.53 19.24 -17.54
C LYS A 31 -1.41 20.22 -17.19
N ALA A 32 -0.52 19.83 -16.28
CA ALA A 32 0.60 20.65 -15.86
C ALA A 32 1.56 20.93 -17.02
N LYS A 33 1.80 19.95 -17.91
CA LYS A 33 2.62 20.11 -19.11
C LYS A 33 2.05 21.17 -20.06
N GLY A 34 0.72 21.15 -20.28
CA GLY A 34 0.06 22.18 -21.08
C GLY A 34 0.25 23.58 -20.50
N VAL A 35 0.00 23.75 -19.20
CA VAL A 35 0.16 25.04 -18.49
C VAL A 35 1.62 25.48 -18.43
N PHE A 36 2.55 24.54 -18.22
CA PHE A 36 3.99 24.81 -18.20
C PHE A 36 4.46 25.41 -19.54
N ASN A 37 4.05 24.81 -20.65
CA ASN A 37 4.38 25.30 -22.01
C ASN A 37 3.70 26.65 -22.30
N GLU A 38 2.42 26.81 -21.94
CA GLU A 38 1.65 28.04 -22.06
C GLU A 38 2.35 29.25 -21.41
N TYR A 39 2.97 29.01 -20.23
CA TYR A 39 3.63 30.07 -19.46
C TYR A 39 5.15 30.17 -19.68
N GLY A 40 5.63 29.62 -20.81
CA GLY A 40 7.01 29.79 -21.27
C GLY A 40 8.03 28.82 -20.65
N GLY A 41 7.57 27.72 -20.08
CA GLY A 41 8.43 26.63 -19.64
C GLY A 41 9.12 25.95 -20.81
N LYS A 42 10.42 25.61 -20.66
CA LYS A 42 11.23 24.99 -21.71
C LYS A 42 11.74 23.61 -21.33
N GLY A 43 11.74 22.69 -22.30
CA GLY A 43 12.27 21.33 -22.16
C GLY A 43 11.35 20.41 -21.33
N ASN A 44 11.90 19.30 -20.86
CA ASN A 44 11.13 18.33 -20.08
C ASN A 44 10.66 18.93 -18.76
N MET A 45 9.33 18.91 -18.54
CA MET A 45 8.71 19.38 -17.31
C MET A 45 9.02 18.41 -16.16
N THR A 46 9.51 18.96 -15.06
CA THR A 46 9.65 18.28 -13.78
C THR A 46 8.93 19.08 -12.69
N ARG A 47 8.63 18.43 -11.54
CA ARG A 47 8.02 19.11 -10.40
C ARG A 47 8.86 20.32 -9.94
N LYS A 48 10.20 20.20 -9.95
CA LYS A 48 11.13 21.27 -9.62
C LYS A 48 11.01 22.44 -10.60
N LYS A 49 11.05 22.16 -11.91
CA LYS A 49 10.89 23.21 -12.95
C LYS A 49 9.53 23.89 -12.91
N LEU A 50 8.46 23.15 -12.56
CA LEU A 50 7.13 23.73 -12.39
C LEU A 50 7.13 24.74 -11.23
N ARG A 51 7.79 24.43 -10.12
CA ARG A 51 7.95 25.35 -8.98
C ARG A 51 8.78 26.58 -9.36
N GLU A 52 9.94 26.37 -9.99
CA GLU A 52 10.79 27.45 -10.48
C GLU A 52 10.07 28.40 -11.44
N LEU A 53 9.18 27.86 -12.31
CA LEU A 53 8.38 28.66 -13.20
C LEU A 53 7.30 29.44 -12.43
N ALA A 54 6.70 28.87 -11.42
CA ALA A 54 5.76 29.57 -10.53
C ALA A 54 6.44 30.74 -9.83
N ASP A 55 7.61 30.49 -9.23
CA ASP A 55 8.36 31.52 -8.49
C ASP A 55 8.81 32.67 -9.41
N LYS A 56 9.11 32.40 -10.68
CA LYS A 56 9.42 33.43 -11.69
C LYS A 56 8.22 34.32 -12.04
N GLN A 57 6.99 33.94 -11.75
CA GLN A 57 5.82 34.80 -11.95
C GLN A 57 5.67 35.87 -10.87
N LEU A 58 6.37 35.71 -9.73
CA LEU A 58 6.28 36.64 -8.61
C LEU A 58 7.08 37.93 -8.88
N PRO A 59 6.44 39.11 -8.81
CA PRO A 59 7.18 40.37 -8.82
C PRO A 59 7.94 40.58 -7.50
N PRO A 60 8.98 41.44 -7.45
CA PRO A 60 9.79 41.67 -6.25
C PRO A 60 8.98 42.07 -5.00
N ASN A 61 7.85 42.77 -5.17
CA ASN A 61 6.97 43.21 -4.10
C ASN A 61 5.54 42.68 -4.35
N ALA A 62 5.40 41.35 -4.31
CA ALA A 62 4.14 40.71 -4.59
C ALA A 62 3.15 40.87 -3.43
N GLU A 63 2.11 41.65 -3.60
CA GLU A 63 0.97 41.72 -2.69
C GLU A 63 -0.17 40.86 -3.23
N PHE A 64 -0.55 39.84 -2.46
CA PHE A 64 -1.60 38.89 -2.85
C PHE A 64 -2.99 39.43 -2.47
N VAL A 65 -3.88 39.46 -3.45
CA VAL A 65 -5.30 39.71 -3.22
C VAL A 65 -5.98 38.41 -2.83
N HIS A 66 -6.51 38.34 -1.63
CA HIS A 66 -7.21 37.18 -1.11
C HIS A 66 -8.72 37.22 -1.47
N GLY A 67 -9.29 36.04 -1.66
CA GLY A 67 -10.73 35.89 -1.92
C GLY A 67 -11.07 35.51 -3.37
N ILE A 68 -12.36 35.24 -3.62
CA ILE A 68 -12.90 34.90 -4.93
C ILE A 68 -13.20 36.21 -5.64
N GLY A 69 -12.25 36.77 -6.38
CA GLY A 69 -12.47 38.09 -6.95
C GLY A 69 -11.89 38.30 -8.35
N LYS A 70 -12.55 39.20 -9.08
CA LYS A 70 -12.13 39.67 -10.39
C LYS A 70 -10.90 40.62 -10.35
N ARG A 71 -10.39 40.92 -9.15
CA ARG A 71 -9.30 41.91 -8.96
C ARG A 71 -7.89 41.32 -8.88
N LYS A 72 -7.74 39.98 -9.04
CA LYS A 72 -6.41 39.36 -9.06
C LYS A 72 -5.65 39.78 -10.29
N SER A 73 -4.40 40.20 -10.11
CA SER A 73 -3.49 40.51 -11.20
C SER A 73 -3.20 39.29 -12.09
N GLU A 74 -2.74 39.49 -13.32
CA GLU A 74 -2.41 38.37 -14.22
C GLU A 74 -1.26 37.52 -13.69
N TRP A 75 -0.24 38.12 -13.06
CA TRP A 75 0.84 37.35 -12.44
C TRP A 75 0.33 36.47 -11.28
N GLN A 76 -0.59 36.98 -10.46
CA GLN A 76 -1.15 36.21 -9.35
C GLN A 76 -1.97 35.01 -9.85
N LYS A 77 -2.79 35.19 -10.90
CA LYS A 77 -3.55 34.10 -11.51
C LYS A 77 -2.63 33.00 -12.07
N ARG A 78 -1.52 33.40 -12.73
CA ARG A 78 -0.53 32.44 -13.26
C ARG A 78 0.20 31.72 -12.15
N TYR A 79 0.65 32.43 -11.12
CA TYR A 79 1.30 31.86 -9.95
C TYR A 79 0.40 30.85 -9.25
N GLU A 80 -0.82 31.26 -8.89
CA GLU A 80 -1.79 30.39 -8.21
C GLU A 80 -2.14 29.11 -9.02
N LYS A 81 -2.20 29.22 -10.36
CA LYS A 81 -2.46 28.09 -11.25
C LYS A 81 -1.28 27.10 -11.23
N LEU A 82 -0.04 27.59 -11.31
CA LEU A 82 1.17 26.77 -11.25
C LEU A 82 1.39 26.18 -9.87
N ASP A 83 1.25 26.99 -8.83
CA ASP A 83 1.39 26.57 -7.43
C ASP A 83 0.34 25.53 -7.05
N GLY A 84 -0.91 25.70 -7.47
CA GLY A 84 -1.98 24.72 -7.27
C GLY A 84 -1.73 23.38 -7.99
N LEU A 85 -1.07 23.40 -9.14
CA LEU A 85 -0.65 22.18 -9.83
C LEU A 85 0.52 21.51 -9.10
N TRP A 86 1.50 22.28 -8.65
CA TRP A 86 2.65 21.79 -7.88
C TRP A 86 2.23 21.18 -6.54
N THR A 87 1.35 21.88 -5.79
CA THR A 87 0.82 21.40 -4.50
C THR A 87 0.07 20.09 -4.65
N LYS A 88 -0.81 19.97 -5.67
CA LYS A 88 -1.52 18.71 -5.94
C LYS A 88 -0.59 17.59 -6.37
N TRP A 89 0.44 17.89 -7.16
CA TRP A 89 1.43 16.90 -7.56
C TRP A 89 2.19 16.37 -6.34
N THR A 90 2.64 17.26 -5.47
CA THR A 90 3.30 16.90 -4.21
C THR A 90 2.40 16.04 -3.33
N ASP A 91 1.14 16.43 -3.12
CA ASP A 91 0.16 15.65 -2.35
C ASP A 91 -0.06 14.24 -2.91
N TYR A 92 -0.10 14.07 -4.24
CA TYR A 92 -0.23 12.75 -4.84
C TYR A 92 1.03 11.90 -4.67
N GLU A 93 2.22 12.47 -4.81
CA GLU A 93 3.48 11.75 -4.57
C GLU A 93 3.62 11.36 -3.10
N ASP A 94 3.27 12.24 -2.16
CA ASP A 94 3.28 11.96 -0.73
C ASP A 94 2.30 10.83 -0.37
N LYS A 95 1.12 10.80 -0.98
CA LYS A 95 0.16 9.70 -0.83
C LYS A 95 0.71 8.39 -1.38
N LEU A 96 1.34 8.39 -2.55
CA LEU A 96 1.96 7.19 -3.12
C LEU A 96 3.13 6.70 -2.27
N PHE A 97 3.93 7.62 -1.75
CA PHE A 97 5.02 7.29 -0.82
C PHE A 97 4.48 6.66 0.47
N ALA A 98 3.45 7.26 1.08
CA ALA A 98 2.82 6.72 2.30
C ALA A 98 2.17 5.35 2.08
N ILE A 99 1.54 5.10 0.92
CA ILE A 99 0.98 3.78 0.58
C ILE A 99 2.10 2.76 0.37
N GLY A 100 3.20 3.14 -0.26
CA GLY A 100 4.32 2.25 -0.54
C GLY A 100 4.01 1.16 -1.58
N ASN A 101 4.86 0.09 -1.61
CA ASN A 101 4.76 -0.97 -2.63
C ASN A 101 3.94 -2.18 -2.20
N HIS A 102 3.74 -2.37 -0.89
CA HIS A 102 3.13 -3.60 -0.35
C HIS A 102 1.63 -3.55 -0.18
N ARG A 103 1.02 -2.37 -0.31
CA ARG A 103 -0.42 -2.18 -0.15
C ARG A 103 -1.00 -1.33 -1.29
N ASN A 104 -2.31 -1.39 -1.46
CA ASN A 104 -3.03 -0.68 -2.52
C ASN A 104 -3.95 0.44 -2.01
N SER A 105 -4.00 0.65 -0.71
CA SER A 105 -4.86 1.65 -0.08
C SER A 105 -4.31 2.09 1.28
N MET A 106 -4.74 3.24 1.73
CA MET A 106 -4.54 3.71 3.10
C MET A 106 -5.78 4.48 3.58
N SER A 107 -5.95 4.63 4.89
CA SER A 107 -6.89 5.58 5.46
C SER A 107 -6.27 6.98 5.53
N LYS A 108 -7.09 8.03 5.44
CA LYS A 108 -6.61 9.41 5.64
C LYS A 108 -6.35 9.73 7.11
N THR A 109 -7.09 9.10 8.01
CA THR A 109 -7.02 9.33 9.46
C THR A 109 -6.01 8.42 10.15
N ASP A 110 -5.70 7.27 9.54
CA ASP A 110 -4.66 6.35 9.98
C ASP A 110 -3.89 5.85 8.75
N LYS A 111 -2.76 6.49 8.47
CA LYS A 111 -1.99 6.22 7.24
C LYS A 111 -1.37 4.82 7.19
N ASP A 112 -1.24 4.16 8.33
CA ASP A 112 -0.65 2.82 8.42
C ASP A 112 -1.70 1.72 8.23
N ALA A 113 -2.98 2.01 8.50
CA ALA A 113 -4.08 1.08 8.26
C ALA A 113 -4.36 0.91 6.77
N THR A 114 -4.59 -0.34 6.38
CA THR A 114 -4.95 -0.72 5.00
C THR A 114 -6.40 -1.17 4.95
N PHE A 115 -7.12 -0.79 3.89
CA PHE A 115 -8.49 -1.25 3.71
C PHE A 115 -8.51 -2.73 3.29
N MET A 116 -9.08 -3.58 4.12
CA MET A 116 -9.15 -5.02 3.92
C MET A 116 -10.53 -5.58 4.35
N ARG A 117 -10.89 -6.73 3.79
CA ARG A 117 -12.08 -7.46 4.23
C ARG A 117 -11.79 -8.12 5.56
N MET A 118 -12.67 -7.93 6.53
CA MET A 118 -12.58 -8.56 7.84
C MET A 118 -13.03 -10.03 7.77
N LYS A 119 -12.54 -10.88 8.70
CA LYS A 119 -12.99 -12.28 8.82
C LYS A 119 -14.49 -12.31 9.21
N GLU A 120 -14.87 -11.49 10.17
CA GLU A 120 -16.25 -11.35 10.62
C GLU A 120 -16.90 -10.16 9.91
N ASP A 121 -17.80 -10.45 8.99
CA ASP A 121 -18.63 -9.46 8.30
C ASP A 121 -20.08 -9.71 8.70
N HIS A 122 -20.48 -9.16 9.85
CA HIS A 122 -21.82 -9.33 10.41
C HIS A 122 -22.93 -8.81 9.48
N MET A 123 -22.57 -7.87 8.58
CA MET A 123 -23.55 -7.33 7.62
C MET A 123 -23.60 -8.14 6.31
N GLY A 124 -22.65 -9.05 6.10
CA GLY A 124 -22.56 -9.89 4.89
C GLY A 124 -22.40 -9.13 3.57
N ASN A 125 -22.04 -7.84 3.64
CA ASN A 125 -21.95 -6.94 2.47
C ASN A 125 -20.54 -6.81 1.87
N GLY A 126 -19.56 -7.51 2.43
CA GLY A 126 -18.17 -7.48 1.97
C GLY A 126 -17.47 -6.13 2.13
N GLN A 127 -17.98 -5.26 3.02
CA GLN A 127 -17.41 -3.93 3.26
C GLN A 127 -15.94 -4.02 3.66
N LEU A 128 -15.12 -3.18 3.03
CA LEU A 128 -13.73 -3.01 3.42
C LEU A 128 -13.63 -2.05 4.60
N LYS A 129 -12.82 -2.43 5.59
CA LYS A 129 -12.54 -1.60 6.76
C LYS A 129 -11.05 -1.31 6.87
N PRO A 130 -10.66 -0.13 7.39
CA PRO A 130 -9.26 0.13 7.72
C PRO A 130 -8.85 -0.81 8.85
N ALA A 131 -7.79 -1.57 8.63
CA ALA A 131 -7.39 -2.63 9.55
C ALA A 131 -5.90 -2.95 9.45
N TYR A 132 -5.41 -3.69 10.43
CA TYR A 132 -4.10 -4.30 10.50
C TYR A 132 -4.24 -5.82 10.43
N ASN A 133 -3.27 -6.46 9.79
CA ASN A 133 -3.11 -7.90 9.82
C ASN A 133 -2.10 -8.24 10.94
N VAL A 134 -2.60 -8.73 12.06
CA VAL A 134 -1.79 -9.08 13.22
C VAL A 134 -1.40 -10.55 13.14
N GLN A 135 -0.12 -10.81 13.17
CA GLN A 135 0.47 -12.14 13.13
C GLN A 135 0.87 -12.58 14.55
N LEU A 136 0.52 -13.80 14.91
CA LEU A 136 0.87 -14.42 16.17
C LEU A 136 1.66 -15.71 15.92
N ALA A 137 2.75 -15.89 16.65
CA ALA A 137 3.46 -17.15 16.73
C ALA A 137 3.24 -17.75 18.13
N VAL A 138 2.90 -19.03 18.15
CA VAL A 138 2.66 -19.78 19.39
C VAL A 138 3.55 -21.02 19.37
N ASN A 139 4.17 -21.32 20.51
CA ASN A 139 4.90 -22.56 20.73
C ASN A 139 4.59 -23.07 22.13
N SER A 140 4.14 -24.32 22.25
CA SER A 140 3.77 -24.96 23.52
C SER A 140 2.82 -24.08 24.35
N GLU A 141 1.74 -23.56 23.71
CA GLU A 141 0.71 -22.71 24.34
C GLU A 141 1.15 -21.27 24.71
N TYR A 142 2.43 -20.93 24.52
CA TYR A 142 2.93 -19.58 24.78
C TYR A 142 3.02 -18.75 23.48
N ILE A 143 2.61 -17.50 23.56
CA ILE A 143 2.83 -16.53 22.47
C ILE A 143 4.33 -16.21 22.44
N THR A 144 4.97 -16.61 21.37
CA THR A 144 6.42 -16.40 21.17
C THR A 144 6.73 -15.23 20.25
N GLY A 145 5.73 -14.68 19.56
CA GLY A 145 5.89 -13.49 18.75
C GLY A 145 4.56 -12.89 18.37
N ALA A 146 4.54 -11.57 18.27
CA ALA A 146 3.40 -10.81 17.77
C ALA A 146 3.89 -9.63 16.93
N ALA A 147 3.28 -9.40 15.77
CA ALA A 147 3.56 -8.21 14.94
C ALA A 147 2.34 -7.81 14.11
N ALA A 148 2.18 -6.51 13.88
CA ALA A 148 1.13 -5.96 13.04
C ALA A 148 1.70 -5.58 11.66
N PHE A 149 0.97 -5.95 10.61
CA PHE A 149 1.33 -5.68 9.22
C PHE A 149 0.21 -4.94 8.49
N SER A 150 0.58 -4.14 7.51
CA SER A 150 -0.36 -3.49 6.62
C SER A 150 -0.75 -4.35 5.40
N ASN A 151 -0.26 -5.58 5.31
CA ASN A 151 -0.56 -6.53 4.24
C ASN A 151 -1.99 -7.08 4.39
N ARG A 152 -2.74 -7.14 3.29
CA ARG A 152 -4.12 -7.67 3.28
C ARG A 152 -4.20 -9.19 3.36
N THR A 153 -3.12 -9.87 2.97
CA THR A 153 -3.00 -11.34 2.90
C THR A 153 -1.80 -11.81 3.69
N ASP A 154 -1.86 -13.04 4.18
CA ASP A 154 -0.83 -13.61 5.04
C ASP A 154 0.42 -14.08 4.26
N SER A 155 0.27 -14.36 2.96
CA SER A 155 1.39 -14.82 2.11
C SER A 155 2.59 -13.86 2.06
N GLY A 156 2.34 -12.56 2.24
CA GLY A 156 3.41 -11.54 2.28
C GLY A 156 3.93 -11.22 3.68
N THR A 157 3.38 -11.81 4.75
CA THR A 157 3.75 -11.49 6.13
C THR A 157 4.70 -12.51 6.76
N LEU A 158 4.77 -13.75 6.26
CA LEU A 158 5.54 -14.82 6.87
C LEU A 158 7.03 -14.46 7.03
N ILE A 159 7.70 -14.11 5.95
CA ILE A 159 9.13 -13.79 5.96
C ILE A 159 9.45 -12.61 6.89
N PRO A 160 8.80 -11.43 6.76
CA PRO A 160 9.09 -10.33 7.68
C PRO A 160 8.73 -10.65 9.13
N PHE A 161 7.74 -11.51 9.37
CA PHE A 161 7.39 -11.94 10.71
C PHE A 161 8.45 -12.91 11.32
N LEU A 162 8.91 -13.89 10.56
CA LEU A 162 10.00 -14.77 10.99
C LEU A 162 11.29 -13.99 11.29
N ASN A 163 11.64 -13.03 10.43
CA ASN A 163 12.75 -12.12 10.65
C ASN A 163 12.57 -11.25 11.91
N HIS A 164 11.34 -10.85 12.21
CA HIS A 164 11.02 -10.11 13.45
C HIS A 164 11.25 -10.99 14.68
N ILE A 165 10.72 -12.22 14.69
CA ILE A 165 10.92 -13.18 15.79
C ILE A 165 12.41 -13.49 15.99
N GLN A 166 13.15 -13.74 14.91
CA GLN A 166 14.59 -14.01 14.98
C GLN A 166 15.36 -12.87 15.63
N ARG A 167 15.05 -11.62 15.26
CA ARG A 167 15.69 -10.44 15.89
C ARG A 167 15.36 -10.29 17.37
N MET A 168 14.12 -10.59 17.75
CA MET A 168 13.66 -10.48 19.15
C MET A 168 14.22 -11.57 20.05
N GLN A 169 14.40 -12.79 19.53
CA GLN A 169 14.76 -13.97 20.34
C GLN A 169 16.17 -14.49 20.05
N SER A 170 16.86 -13.95 19.04
CA SER A 170 18.19 -14.40 18.59
C SER A 170 18.24 -15.90 18.26
N ARG A 171 17.11 -16.48 17.82
CA ARG A 171 17.03 -17.89 17.43
C ARG A 171 16.03 -18.11 16.29
N ASN A 172 16.22 -19.19 15.53
CA ASN A 172 15.28 -19.69 14.54
C ASN A 172 14.51 -20.89 15.10
N TYR A 173 13.24 -21.00 14.73
CA TYR A 173 12.46 -22.20 14.96
C TYR A 173 12.71 -23.21 13.84
N ARG A 174 12.90 -24.47 14.19
CA ARG A 174 13.12 -25.53 13.22
C ARG A 174 11.87 -25.86 12.41
N ASP A 175 10.72 -25.92 13.06
CA ASP A 175 9.47 -26.34 12.45
C ASP A 175 8.50 -25.14 12.38
N ILE A 176 8.05 -24.81 11.15
CA ILE A 176 7.13 -23.71 10.90
C ILE A 176 5.80 -24.28 10.42
N VAL A 177 4.78 -24.13 11.27
CA VAL A 177 3.40 -24.54 10.99
C VAL A 177 2.56 -23.29 10.72
N ALA A 178 1.87 -23.25 9.59
CA ALA A 178 0.96 -22.14 9.22
C ALA A 178 -0.18 -22.63 8.33
N ASP A 179 -1.24 -21.85 8.23
CA ASP A 179 -2.39 -22.17 7.39
C ASP A 179 -2.13 -21.95 5.88
N ALA A 180 -3.14 -22.28 5.03
CA ALA A 180 -3.03 -22.14 3.59
C ALA A 180 -2.89 -20.69 3.11
N GLY A 181 -3.23 -19.69 3.91
CA GLY A 181 -3.07 -18.27 3.59
C GLY A 181 -1.62 -17.84 3.41
N TYR A 182 -0.68 -18.61 3.97
CA TYR A 182 0.77 -18.36 3.86
C TYR A 182 1.42 -19.05 2.66
N GLU A 183 0.67 -19.88 1.91
CA GLU A 183 1.24 -20.60 0.77
C GLU A 183 1.76 -19.62 -0.29
N SER A 184 3.05 -19.72 -0.58
CA SER A 184 3.68 -19.08 -1.74
C SER A 184 5.04 -19.72 -2.03
N VAL A 185 5.43 -19.74 -3.29
CA VAL A 185 6.76 -20.24 -3.71
C VAL A 185 7.88 -19.51 -2.95
N ARG A 186 7.71 -18.20 -2.78
CA ARG A 186 8.68 -17.37 -2.05
C ARG A 186 8.85 -17.81 -0.59
N ASN A 187 7.76 -18.15 0.09
CA ASN A 187 7.81 -18.61 1.47
C ASN A 187 8.45 -19.98 1.58
N TYR A 188 8.15 -20.90 0.66
CA TYR A 188 8.80 -22.22 0.62
C TYR A 188 10.31 -22.11 0.41
N LEU A 189 10.74 -21.34 -0.59
CA LEU A 189 12.17 -21.12 -0.83
C LEU A 189 12.89 -20.46 0.34
N TYR A 190 12.24 -19.52 1.02
CA TYR A 190 12.81 -18.88 2.21
C TYR A 190 13.03 -19.90 3.33
N LEU A 191 12.04 -20.74 3.64
CA LEU A 191 12.14 -21.77 4.68
C LEU A 191 13.22 -22.82 4.34
N GLU A 192 13.29 -23.26 3.09
CA GLU A 192 14.31 -24.17 2.61
C GLU A 192 15.72 -23.58 2.76
N GLN A 193 15.93 -22.32 2.35
CA GLN A 193 17.22 -21.63 2.47
C GLN A 193 17.68 -21.43 3.94
N HIS A 194 16.71 -21.40 4.87
CA HIS A 194 16.99 -21.26 6.31
C HIS A 194 16.95 -22.59 7.06
N GLU A 195 16.94 -23.71 6.34
CA GLU A 195 16.90 -25.09 6.90
C GLU A 195 15.74 -25.29 7.89
N GLN A 196 14.60 -24.64 7.62
CA GLN A 196 13.38 -24.74 8.42
C GLN A 196 12.38 -25.70 7.76
N ASN A 197 11.86 -26.64 8.54
CA ASN A 197 10.82 -27.55 8.09
C ASN A 197 9.51 -26.79 7.86
N CYS A 198 8.90 -26.99 6.68
CA CYS A 198 7.70 -26.27 6.25
C CYS A 198 6.46 -27.16 6.43
N PHE A 199 5.53 -26.75 7.28
CA PHE A 199 4.23 -27.37 7.49
C PHE A 199 3.10 -26.37 7.14
N ILE A 200 3.10 -25.88 5.90
CA ILE A 200 2.05 -24.98 5.38
C ILE A 200 1.04 -25.82 4.61
N LYS A 201 -0.25 -25.71 4.99
CA LYS A 201 -1.33 -26.43 4.30
C LYS A 201 -1.46 -25.88 2.86
N PRO A 202 -1.38 -26.73 1.81
CA PRO A 202 -1.58 -26.26 0.44
C PRO A 202 -3.01 -25.74 0.20
N ILE A 203 -3.15 -24.63 -0.53
CA ILE A 203 -4.46 -24.02 -0.89
C ILE A 203 -5.36 -25.05 -1.60
N CYS A 204 -4.77 -25.89 -2.45
CA CYS A 204 -5.49 -26.91 -3.19
C CYS A 204 -5.80 -28.18 -2.37
N TYR A 205 -5.46 -28.24 -1.07
CA TYR A 205 -5.60 -29.44 -0.25
C TYR A 205 -7.03 -29.98 -0.21
N GLU A 206 -8.03 -29.12 -0.03
CA GLU A 206 -9.44 -29.55 0.00
C GLU A 206 -9.96 -29.93 -1.40
N THR A 207 -9.54 -29.21 -2.44
CA THR A 207 -9.94 -29.51 -3.81
C THR A 207 -9.33 -30.82 -4.32
N ARG A 208 -8.15 -31.21 -3.84
CA ARG A 208 -7.52 -32.51 -4.14
C ARG A 208 -8.31 -33.69 -3.59
N LYS A 209 -9.13 -33.52 -2.57
CA LYS A 209 -9.99 -34.56 -2.01
C LYS A 209 -11.20 -34.86 -2.92
N THR A 210 -11.59 -33.96 -3.80
CA THR A 210 -12.74 -34.15 -4.69
C THR A 210 -12.34 -35.01 -5.88
N LYS A 211 -13.24 -35.95 -6.27
CA LYS A 211 -13.02 -36.88 -7.41
C LYS A 211 -12.61 -36.17 -8.71
N LYS A 212 -13.12 -34.95 -8.92
CA LYS A 212 -12.90 -34.16 -10.13
C LYS A 212 -11.43 -33.80 -10.35
N TYR A 213 -10.64 -33.70 -9.29
CA TYR A 213 -9.25 -33.22 -9.36
C TYR A 213 -8.20 -34.28 -9.02
N LYS A 214 -8.61 -35.49 -8.60
CA LYS A 214 -7.68 -36.56 -8.23
C LYS A 214 -6.74 -37.00 -9.38
N SER A 215 -7.23 -36.99 -10.64
CA SER A 215 -6.46 -37.43 -11.79
C SER A 215 -5.50 -36.38 -12.36
N GLN A 216 -5.70 -35.09 -12.06
CA GLN A 216 -4.90 -33.99 -12.64
C GLN A 216 -3.57 -33.74 -11.90
N PHE A 217 -3.46 -34.17 -10.65
CA PHE A 217 -2.30 -33.90 -9.79
C PHE A 217 -1.25 -35.02 -9.76
N TRP A 218 -1.52 -36.16 -10.41
CA TRP A 218 -0.63 -37.34 -10.36
C TRP A 218 0.01 -37.69 -11.70
N ARG A 219 -0.09 -36.85 -12.70
CA ARG A 219 0.73 -36.98 -13.91
C ARG A 219 2.06 -36.30 -13.65
N VAL A 220 2.96 -37.00 -13.00
CA VAL A 220 4.39 -36.76 -13.16
C VAL A 220 4.71 -37.37 -14.53
N GLU A 221 4.95 -36.55 -15.54
CA GLU A 221 5.52 -37.02 -16.78
C GLU A 221 6.98 -37.42 -16.47
N ASN A 222 7.24 -38.76 -16.62
CA ASN A 222 8.59 -39.29 -16.60
C ASN A 222 9.33 -38.85 -17.86
#